data_ea984c9cf7726beed677bad05134bca6
#
_entry.id   ea984c9cf7726beed677bad05134bca6
#
_cell.length_a   1.000
_cell.length_b   1.000
_cell.length_c   1.000
_cell.angle_alpha   90.00
_cell.angle_beta   90.00
_cell.angle_gamma   90.00
#
_symmetry.space_group_name_H-M   'P 1'
#
loop_
_entity.id
_entity.type
_entity.pdbx_description
1 polymer ?
#
loop_
_entity_poly.entity_id
_entity_poly.type
_entity_poly.pdbx_seq_one_letter_code
_entity_poly.pdbx_strand_id
1 'polypeptide(L)'
;MMLEQTPVDDVVDWIDKELLDVSKHLPAVYENNQDWGRATSIMALAVRAKTLLLAASPLFNGNTDYAQWKNVSGQNLVNQNFSKEKWERAAAAHAELIKAAEAAGHKLYYEYNDDGTIDPFMSYYNMSLKRFSDGNKEIIFGRAHNKDLENWQRHHLPKGIGGNGALGITQELVDAFFMANGEMPINGYGQDGAPIINENSGYTEKGFSSENEMRHTKWPGGGPSSTYDNANGNRPVTLPGTYKMYCNREPRFYVSVIFNNEWLNVVNRRVNNLQGVGEDASKSFDAPWTGYN
;
A
#
# COMPACT_ATOMS: atom_id res chain seq x y z
N MET A 1 23.92 2.04 -35.86
CA MET A 1 23.61 3.41 -35.45
C MET A 1 23.26 3.34 -33.99
N MET A 2 24.07 3.89 -33.10
CA MET A 2 23.70 3.99 -31.67
C MET A 2 22.79 5.20 -31.53
N LEU A 3 21.60 4.99 -30.95
CA LEU A 3 20.69 6.08 -30.57
C LEU A 3 21.28 6.82 -29.36
N GLU A 4 21.27 8.12 -29.45
CA GLU A 4 21.71 8.97 -28.34
C GLU A 4 20.64 8.99 -27.24
N GLN A 5 21.09 9.02 -25.99
CA GLN A 5 20.19 9.16 -24.85
C GLN A 5 19.60 10.57 -24.81
N THR A 6 18.29 10.66 -24.63
CA THR A 6 17.55 11.92 -24.53
C THR A 6 17.49 12.36 -23.07
N PRO A 7 17.63 13.67 -22.77
CA PRO A 7 17.41 14.19 -21.42
C PRO A 7 16.06 13.79 -20.81
N VAL A 8 16.06 13.56 -19.51
CA VAL A 8 14.86 13.11 -18.79
C VAL A 8 13.70 14.10 -18.96
N ASP A 9 13.98 15.40 -18.91
CA ASP A 9 12.93 16.41 -19.04
C ASP A 9 12.25 16.37 -20.43
N ASP A 10 13.02 16.17 -21.49
CA ASP A 10 12.49 16.05 -22.86
C ASP A 10 11.62 14.79 -23.00
N VAL A 11 12.02 13.68 -22.37
CA VAL A 11 11.22 12.44 -22.35
C VAL A 11 9.94 12.64 -21.58
N VAL A 12 9.99 13.31 -20.44
CA VAL A 12 8.82 13.63 -19.61
C VAL A 12 7.84 14.53 -20.37
N ASP A 13 8.34 15.55 -21.07
CA ASP A 13 7.50 16.45 -21.89
C ASP A 13 6.82 15.71 -23.03
N TRP A 14 7.52 14.80 -23.66
CA TRP A 14 6.93 13.94 -24.69
C TRP A 14 5.84 13.02 -24.10
N ILE A 15 6.11 12.34 -22.97
CA ILE A 15 5.13 11.48 -22.31
C ILE A 15 3.89 12.28 -21.87
N ASP A 16 4.07 13.46 -21.30
CA ASP A 16 2.99 14.33 -20.88
C ASP A 16 2.06 14.68 -22.03
N LYS A 17 2.65 15.12 -23.16
CA LYS A 17 1.92 15.48 -24.37
C LYS A 17 1.15 14.30 -24.98
N GLU A 18 1.83 13.16 -25.14
CA GLU A 18 1.23 11.95 -25.73
C GLU A 18 0.08 11.42 -24.89
N LEU A 19 0.27 11.32 -23.55
CA LEU A 19 -0.77 10.82 -22.66
C LEU A 19 -1.97 11.77 -22.56
N LEU A 20 -1.72 13.09 -22.58
CA LEU A 20 -2.81 14.06 -22.62
C LEU A 20 -3.59 13.98 -23.93
N ASP A 21 -2.93 13.75 -25.05
CA ASP A 21 -3.61 13.60 -26.34
C ASP A 21 -4.39 12.28 -26.42
N VAL A 22 -3.77 11.17 -26.08
CA VAL A 22 -4.41 9.85 -26.05
C VAL A 22 -5.64 9.83 -25.14
N SER A 23 -5.60 10.54 -24.01
CA SER A 23 -6.73 10.58 -23.07
C SER A 23 -8.03 11.11 -23.70
N LYS A 24 -7.93 11.93 -24.75
CA LYS A 24 -9.11 12.48 -25.46
C LYS A 24 -9.77 11.46 -26.40
N HIS A 25 -9.07 10.40 -26.73
CA HIS A 25 -9.50 9.37 -27.69
C HIS A 25 -9.93 8.05 -27.04
N LEU A 26 -9.70 7.92 -25.72
CA LEU A 26 -10.06 6.73 -24.94
C LEU A 26 -11.38 6.94 -24.19
N PRO A 27 -12.18 5.89 -23.99
CA PRO A 27 -13.34 5.96 -23.11
C PRO A 27 -12.91 6.17 -21.66
N ALA A 28 -13.72 6.87 -20.87
CA ALA A 28 -13.42 7.08 -19.44
C ALA A 28 -13.53 5.77 -18.63
N VAL A 29 -14.53 4.95 -18.95
CA VAL A 29 -14.77 3.63 -18.37
C VAL A 29 -15.26 2.68 -19.45
N TYR A 30 -15.11 1.39 -19.26
CA TYR A 30 -15.75 0.36 -20.07
C TYR A 30 -16.98 -0.17 -19.33
N GLU A 31 -18.12 -0.22 -20.02
CA GLU A 31 -19.37 -0.74 -19.46
C GLU A 31 -19.35 -2.26 -19.30
N ASN A 32 -18.67 -2.96 -20.21
CA ASN A 32 -18.55 -4.40 -20.16
C ASN A 32 -17.40 -4.82 -19.24
N ASN A 33 -17.70 -5.63 -18.22
CA ASN A 33 -16.71 -6.18 -17.31
C ASN A 33 -15.64 -7.04 -17.99
N GLN A 34 -15.91 -7.59 -19.18
CA GLN A 34 -14.91 -8.34 -19.95
C GLN A 34 -13.81 -7.45 -20.54
N ASP A 35 -14.09 -6.16 -20.69
CA ASP A 35 -13.14 -5.17 -21.17
C ASP A 35 -12.35 -4.50 -20.04
N TRP A 36 -12.60 -4.89 -18.79
CA TRP A 36 -11.87 -4.36 -17.65
C TRP A 36 -10.37 -4.69 -17.75
N GLY A 37 -9.52 -3.70 -17.49
CA GLY A 37 -8.07 -3.80 -17.66
C GLY A 37 -7.55 -3.29 -19.00
N ARG A 38 -8.44 -2.87 -19.94
CA ARG A 38 -8.05 -2.08 -21.10
C ARG A 38 -7.74 -0.64 -20.70
N ALA A 39 -6.95 0.04 -21.52
CA ALA A 39 -6.60 1.43 -21.31
C ALA A 39 -7.83 2.35 -21.38
N THR A 40 -7.97 3.22 -20.39
CA THR A 40 -9.00 4.25 -20.32
C THR A 40 -8.38 5.65 -20.32
N SER A 41 -9.17 6.68 -20.57
CA SER A 41 -8.72 8.07 -20.45
C SER A 41 -8.24 8.37 -19.01
N ILE A 42 -8.92 7.84 -18.01
CA ILE A 42 -8.53 8.01 -16.59
C ILE A 42 -7.18 7.35 -16.31
N MET A 43 -6.94 6.15 -16.88
CA MET A 43 -5.63 5.50 -16.77
C MET A 43 -4.52 6.34 -17.43
N ALA A 44 -4.75 6.89 -18.63
CA ALA A 44 -3.79 7.75 -19.31
C ALA A 44 -3.45 8.99 -18.47
N LEU A 45 -4.46 9.66 -17.91
CA LEU A 45 -4.28 10.81 -17.01
C LEU A 45 -3.56 10.41 -15.71
N ALA A 46 -3.83 9.22 -15.17
CA ALA A 46 -3.15 8.73 -13.96
C ALA A 46 -1.67 8.45 -14.20
N VAL A 47 -1.32 7.82 -15.31
CA VAL A 47 0.10 7.60 -15.69
C VAL A 47 0.79 8.93 -15.94
N ARG A 48 0.13 9.87 -16.61
CA ARG A 48 0.62 11.25 -16.84
C ARG A 48 0.94 11.95 -15.52
N ALA A 49 -0.02 12.00 -14.60
CA ALA A 49 0.14 12.65 -13.29
C ALA A 49 1.29 12.04 -12.48
N LYS A 50 1.38 10.70 -12.46
CA LYS A 50 2.45 9.98 -11.77
C LYS A 50 3.84 10.25 -12.39
N THR A 51 3.93 10.34 -13.71
CA THR A 51 5.17 10.68 -14.41
C THR A 51 5.65 12.08 -14.05
N LEU A 52 4.74 13.06 -14.05
CA LEU A 52 5.06 14.45 -13.69
C LEU A 52 5.47 14.57 -12.22
N LEU A 53 4.83 13.83 -11.31
CA LEU A 53 5.23 13.79 -9.89
C LEU A 53 6.63 13.20 -9.72
N LEU A 54 6.95 12.12 -10.43
CA LEU A 54 8.28 11.54 -10.38
C LEU A 54 9.34 12.53 -10.89
N ALA A 55 9.05 13.24 -12.00
CA ALA A 55 9.94 14.25 -12.56
C ALA A 55 10.12 15.48 -11.65
N ALA A 56 9.12 15.79 -10.82
CA ALA A 56 9.18 16.87 -9.82
C ALA A 56 9.91 16.47 -8.53
N SER A 57 10.04 15.16 -8.27
CA SER A 57 10.66 14.64 -7.05
C SER A 57 12.14 15.01 -6.96
N PRO A 58 12.74 15.02 -5.74
CA PRO A 58 14.15 15.28 -5.55
C PRO A 58 15.09 14.38 -6.38
N LEU A 59 14.58 13.21 -6.83
CA LEU A 59 15.35 12.29 -7.67
C LEU A 59 15.73 12.93 -9.02
N PHE A 60 14.83 13.70 -9.66
CA PHE A 60 15.04 14.27 -11.00
C PHE A 60 14.95 15.80 -11.04
N ASN A 61 14.71 16.44 -9.92
CA ASN A 61 14.53 17.89 -9.85
C ASN A 61 15.67 18.55 -9.08
N GLY A 62 16.76 18.85 -9.78
CA GLY A 62 17.93 19.49 -9.21
C GLY A 62 18.87 18.52 -8.49
N ASN A 63 18.86 17.24 -8.80
CA ASN A 63 19.72 16.26 -8.17
C ASN A 63 21.14 16.31 -8.75
N THR A 64 22.09 16.82 -7.97
CA THR A 64 23.48 16.96 -8.34
C THR A 64 24.26 15.65 -8.38
N ASP A 65 23.74 14.56 -7.83
CA ASP A 65 24.37 13.23 -7.93
C ASP A 65 24.47 12.75 -9.37
N TYR A 66 23.59 13.26 -10.24
CA TYR A 66 23.59 12.97 -11.68
C TYR A 66 24.41 13.97 -12.52
N ALA A 67 25.22 14.83 -11.92
CA ALA A 67 25.98 15.87 -12.65
C ALA A 67 26.91 15.30 -13.73
N GLN A 68 27.41 14.09 -13.53
CA GLN A 68 28.29 13.41 -14.47
C GLN A 68 27.54 12.49 -15.46
N TRP A 69 26.24 12.37 -15.34
CA TRP A 69 25.45 11.53 -16.25
C TRP A 69 25.09 12.31 -17.50
N LYS A 70 25.86 12.07 -18.55
CA LYS A 70 25.78 12.79 -19.83
C LYS A 70 25.62 11.82 -20.98
N ASN A 71 24.98 12.29 -22.04
CA ASN A 71 24.94 11.58 -23.32
C ASN A 71 26.29 11.72 -24.07
N VAL A 72 26.37 11.08 -25.24
CA VAL A 72 27.61 11.09 -26.05
C VAL A 72 27.99 12.47 -26.61
N SER A 73 27.02 13.39 -26.73
CA SER A 73 27.29 14.79 -27.11
C SER A 73 27.63 15.69 -25.92
N GLY A 74 27.70 15.12 -24.70
CA GLY A 74 28.10 15.85 -23.49
C GLY A 74 26.97 16.60 -22.79
N GLN A 75 25.72 16.45 -23.24
CA GLN A 75 24.55 17.07 -22.62
C GLN A 75 24.18 16.31 -21.33
N ASN A 76 23.88 17.03 -20.26
CA ASN A 76 23.37 16.45 -19.02
C ASN A 76 22.02 15.76 -19.25
N LEU A 77 21.88 14.52 -18.76
CA LEU A 77 20.62 13.78 -18.86
C LEU A 77 19.61 14.15 -17.80
N VAL A 78 20.06 14.69 -16.66
CA VAL A 78 19.21 15.22 -15.58
C VAL A 78 19.55 16.70 -15.36
N ASN A 79 18.53 17.54 -15.30
CA ASN A 79 18.70 18.96 -15.03
C ASN A 79 19.19 19.15 -13.58
N GLN A 80 20.28 19.91 -13.42
CA GLN A 80 20.93 20.16 -12.12
C GLN A 80 20.26 21.30 -11.34
N ASN A 81 19.36 22.04 -11.95
CA ASN A 81 18.65 23.15 -11.32
C ASN A 81 17.29 22.71 -10.80
N PHE A 82 16.98 23.04 -9.54
CA PHE A 82 15.64 22.86 -9.00
C PHE A 82 14.64 23.77 -9.72
N SER A 83 13.48 23.20 -10.08
CA SER A 83 12.35 23.92 -10.66
C SER A 83 11.07 23.70 -9.85
N LYS A 84 10.53 24.78 -9.30
CA LYS A 84 9.21 24.78 -8.66
C LYS A 84 8.09 24.48 -9.65
N GLU A 85 8.25 24.88 -10.90
CA GLU A 85 7.27 24.67 -11.97
C GLU A 85 6.96 23.17 -12.20
N LYS A 86 7.93 22.29 -11.99
CA LYS A 86 7.70 20.83 -12.06
C LYS A 86 6.67 20.38 -11.03
N TRP A 87 6.73 20.90 -9.80
CA TRP A 87 5.75 20.62 -8.75
C TRP A 87 4.38 21.19 -9.07
N GLU A 88 4.33 22.42 -9.58
CA GLU A 88 3.07 23.08 -9.96
C GLU A 88 2.38 22.32 -11.10
N ARG A 89 3.16 21.89 -12.09
CA ARG A 89 2.67 21.06 -13.20
C ARG A 89 2.15 19.69 -12.72
N ALA A 90 2.87 19.03 -11.82
CA ALA A 90 2.45 17.78 -11.21
C ALA A 90 1.15 17.96 -10.41
N ALA A 91 1.03 19.01 -9.60
CA ALA A 91 -0.18 19.31 -8.83
C ALA A 91 -1.38 19.57 -9.75
N ALA A 92 -1.21 20.34 -10.82
CA ALA A 92 -2.26 20.61 -11.80
C ALA A 92 -2.74 19.32 -12.49
N ALA A 93 -1.81 18.44 -12.89
CA ALA A 93 -2.16 17.17 -13.52
C ALA A 93 -2.91 16.23 -12.57
N HIS A 94 -2.57 16.21 -11.27
CA HIS A 94 -3.31 15.43 -10.28
C HIS A 94 -4.72 16.01 -10.03
N ALA A 95 -4.86 17.33 -9.97
CA ALA A 95 -6.18 17.96 -9.84
C ALA A 95 -7.08 17.66 -11.05
N GLU A 96 -6.53 17.68 -12.27
CA GLU A 96 -7.23 17.28 -13.50
C GLU A 96 -7.66 15.80 -13.46
N LEU A 97 -6.74 14.92 -13.04
CA LEU A 97 -7.03 13.49 -12.87
C LEU A 97 -8.16 13.24 -11.87
N ILE A 98 -8.10 13.84 -10.69
CA ILE A 98 -9.13 13.67 -9.65
C ILE A 98 -10.49 14.08 -10.18
N LYS A 99 -10.58 15.27 -10.77
CA LYS A 99 -11.83 15.78 -11.36
C LYS A 99 -12.38 14.86 -12.45
N ALA A 100 -11.53 14.37 -13.35
CA ALA A 100 -11.92 13.47 -14.42
C ALA A 100 -12.35 12.09 -13.88
N ALA A 101 -11.64 11.55 -12.90
CA ALA A 101 -11.95 10.27 -12.27
C ALA A 101 -13.29 10.31 -11.53
N GLU A 102 -13.56 11.35 -10.75
CA GLU A 102 -14.84 11.55 -10.06
C GLU A 102 -16.00 11.67 -11.06
N ALA A 103 -15.82 12.43 -12.13
CA ALA A 103 -16.80 12.55 -13.21
C ALA A 103 -17.07 11.21 -13.92
N ALA A 104 -16.08 10.33 -13.97
CA ALA A 104 -16.19 8.97 -14.52
C ALA A 104 -16.77 7.95 -13.51
N GLY A 105 -17.11 8.37 -12.30
CA GLY A 105 -17.71 7.54 -11.26
C GLY A 105 -16.71 6.82 -10.35
N HIS A 106 -15.42 7.11 -10.47
CA HIS A 106 -14.42 6.67 -9.50
C HIS A 106 -14.61 7.40 -8.16
N LYS A 107 -14.39 6.70 -7.07
CA LYS A 107 -14.50 7.25 -5.71
C LYS A 107 -13.73 6.38 -4.75
N LEU A 108 -13.36 6.94 -3.60
CA LEU A 108 -12.77 6.17 -2.51
C LEU A 108 -13.74 5.06 -2.05
N TYR A 109 -13.18 3.93 -1.70
CA TYR A 109 -13.94 2.78 -1.23
C TYR A 109 -14.15 2.86 0.29
N TYR A 110 -15.39 2.73 0.73
CA TYR A 110 -15.74 2.76 2.14
C TYR A 110 -16.61 1.56 2.53
N GLU A 111 -16.27 0.97 3.67
CA GLU A 111 -17.16 0.10 4.45
C GLU A 111 -17.70 0.87 5.65
N TYR A 112 -18.88 0.48 6.11
CA TYR A 112 -19.54 1.19 7.18
C TYR A 112 -19.89 0.23 8.33
N ASN A 113 -19.78 0.73 9.55
CA ASN A 113 -20.28 0.11 10.74
C ASN A 113 -21.82 0.13 10.75
N ASP A 114 -22.45 -0.65 11.66
CA ASP A 114 -23.90 -0.70 11.77
C ASP A 114 -24.55 0.63 12.22
N ASP A 115 -23.76 1.49 12.84
CA ASP A 115 -24.17 2.85 13.23
C ASP A 115 -24.01 3.89 12.11
N GLY A 116 -23.55 3.47 10.93
CA GLY A 116 -23.34 4.33 9.78
C GLY A 116 -22.01 5.08 9.76
N THR A 117 -21.16 4.89 10.74
CA THR A 117 -19.80 5.44 10.73
C THR A 117 -18.90 4.63 9.79
N ILE A 118 -17.86 5.27 9.23
CA ILE A 118 -16.88 4.58 8.40
C ILE A 118 -16.08 3.60 9.27
N ASP A 119 -15.95 2.33 8.82
CA ASP A 119 -14.96 1.40 9.33
C ASP A 119 -13.64 1.56 8.55
N PRO A 120 -12.64 2.24 9.08
CA PRO A 120 -11.40 2.50 8.36
C PRO A 120 -10.56 1.25 8.12
N PHE A 121 -10.67 0.25 9.00
CA PHE A 121 -9.95 -1.02 8.86
C PHE A 121 -10.54 -1.84 7.70
N MET A 122 -11.86 -2.07 7.71
CA MET A 122 -12.52 -2.85 6.67
C MET A 122 -12.56 -2.13 5.33
N SER A 123 -12.61 -0.81 5.32
CA SER A 123 -12.49 -0.01 4.10
C SER A 123 -11.16 -0.28 3.42
N TYR A 124 -10.06 -0.18 4.16
CA TYR A 124 -8.73 -0.42 3.61
C TYR A 124 -8.48 -1.90 3.25
N TYR A 125 -8.94 -2.83 4.09
CA TYR A 125 -8.86 -4.26 3.84
C TYR A 125 -9.57 -4.66 2.54
N ASN A 126 -10.83 -4.27 2.40
CA ASN A 126 -11.65 -4.61 1.24
C ASN A 126 -11.28 -3.82 -0.02
N MET A 127 -10.77 -2.60 0.11
CA MET A 127 -10.22 -1.86 -1.04
C MET A 127 -9.11 -2.65 -1.74
N SER A 128 -8.30 -3.40 -1.00
CA SER A 128 -7.24 -4.23 -1.55
C SER A 128 -7.72 -5.55 -2.15
N LEU A 129 -8.89 -6.05 -1.75
CA LEU A 129 -9.38 -7.37 -2.10
C LEU A 129 -10.54 -7.37 -3.09
N LYS A 130 -11.43 -6.40 -3.03
CA LYS A 130 -12.61 -6.33 -3.88
C LYS A 130 -12.26 -5.86 -5.29
N ARG A 131 -12.92 -6.46 -6.27
CA ARG A 131 -12.78 -6.11 -7.68
C ARG A 131 -13.62 -4.87 -8.01
N PHE A 132 -13.32 -4.26 -9.13
CA PHE A 132 -14.13 -3.15 -9.67
C PHE A 132 -15.60 -3.56 -9.89
N SER A 133 -15.86 -4.80 -10.36
CA SER A 133 -17.20 -5.37 -10.52
C SER A 133 -17.95 -5.52 -9.20
N ASP A 134 -17.23 -5.66 -8.09
CA ASP A 134 -17.80 -5.82 -6.74
C ASP A 134 -18.03 -4.48 -6.04
N GLY A 135 -18.03 -3.39 -6.80
CA GLY A 135 -18.30 -2.03 -6.31
C GLY A 135 -17.07 -1.24 -5.88
N ASN A 136 -15.86 -1.79 -6.00
CA ASN A 136 -14.62 -1.06 -5.70
C ASN A 136 -14.28 -0.10 -6.84
N LYS A 137 -14.81 1.12 -6.75
CA LYS A 137 -14.59 2.19 -7.74
C LYS A 137 -13.31 2.99 -7.49
N GLU A 138 -12.51 2.65 -6.48
CA GLU A 138 -11.21 3.27 -6.24
C GLU A 138 -10.14 2.80 -7.25
N ILE A 139 -10.29 1.58 -7.77
CA ILE A 139 -9.34 1.03 -8.74
C ILE A 139 -9.50 1.72 -10.09
N ILE A 140 -8.48 2.46 -10.51
CA ILE A 140 -8.40 3.09 -11.85
C ILE A 140 -7.95 2.06 -12.89
N PHE A 141 -6.96 1.24 -12.54
CA PHE A 141 -6.41 0.22 -13.41
C PHE A 141 -5.96 -1.00 -12.61
N GLY A 142 -6.23 -2.17 -13.14
CA GLY A 142 -5.75 -3.42 -12.58
C GLY A 142 -5.43 -4.44 -13.67
N ARG A 143 -4.39 -5.20 -13.49
CA ARG A 143 -4.04 -6.32 -14.38
C ARG A 143 -4.95 -7.50 -14.07
N ALA A 144 -5.84 -7.84 -15.01
CA ALA A 144 -6.89 -8.85 -14.81
C ALA A 144 -6.35 -10.30 -14.69
N HIS A 145 -5.21 -10.60 -15.29
CA HIS A 145 -4.66 -11.95 -15.33
C HIS A 145 -3.20 -11.97 -14.91
N ASN A 146 -2.91 -12.68 -13.83
CA ASN A 146 -1.56 -13.02 -13.43
C ASN A 146 -1.49 -14.50 -13.09
N LYS A 147 -0.75 -15.27 -13.88
CA LYS A 147 -0.54 -16.70 -13.64
C LYS A 147 0.31 -16.96 -12.40
N ASP A 148 1.07 -15.98 -11.96
CA ASP A 148 2.02 -16.10 -10.85
C ASP A 148 1.48 -15.55 -9.53
N LEU A 149 0.19 -15.18 -9.45
CA LEU A 149 -0.40 -14.61 -8.24
C LEU A 149 -0.21 -15.52 -7.01
N GLU A 150 -0.39 -16.83 -7.19
CA GLU A 150 -0.18 -17.79 -6.10
C GLU A 150 1.26 -17.80 -5.59
N ASN A 151 2.24 -17.74 -6.48
CA ASN A 151 3.67 -17.67 -6.10
C ASN A 151 3.97 -16.35 -5.38
N TRP A 152 3.45 -15.24 -5.86
CA TRP A 152 3.59 -13.95 -5.19
C TRP A 152 3.02 -13.98 -3.77
N GLN A 153 1.81 -14.48 -3.59
CA GLN A 153 1.20 -14.62 -2.26
C GLN A 153 2.02 -15.51 -1.35
N ARG A 154 2.50 -16.65 -1.84
CA ARG A 154 3.36 -17.56 -1.05
C ARG A 154 4.66 -16.92 -0.59
N HIS A 155 5.28 -16.08 -1.41
CA HIS A 155 6.54 -15.41 -1.03
C HIS A 155 6.36 -14.38 0.09
N HIS A 156 5.20 -13.74 0.16
CA HIS A 156 4.89 -12.72 1.18
C HIS A 156 4.34 -13.31 2.49
N LEU A 157 3.70 -14.48 2.40
CA LEU A 157 3.08 -15.08 3.58
C LEU A 157 4.10 -15.83 4.45
N PRO A 158 3.95 -15.79 5.79
CA PRO A 158 4.76 -16.58 6.71
C PRO A 158 4.59 -18.09 6.49
N LYS A 159 5.63 -18.87 6.81
CA LYS A 159 5.61 -20.34 6.69
C LYS A 159 4.48 -20.99 7.50
N GLY A 160 4.16 -20.47 8.67
CA GLY A 160 3.11 -20.99 9.55
C GLY A 160 1.72 -21.01 8.95
N ILE A 161 1.46 -20.21 7.93
CA ILE A 161 0.18 -20.13 7.21
C ILE A 161 0.27 -20.58 5.76
N GLY A 162 1.28 -21.37 5.43
CA GLY A 162 1.47 -21.94 4.10
C GLY A 162 2.27 -21.09 3.12
N GLY A 163 2.89 -20.03 3.60
CA GLY A 163 3.80 -19.19 2.81
C GLY A 163 5.24 -19.67 2.82
N ASN A 164 6.10 -18.98 2.10
CA ASN A 164 7.54 -19.26 2.02
C ASN A 164 8.37 -18.35 2.95
N GLY A 165 7.81 -17.23 3.42
CA GLY A 165 8.50 -16.25 4.25
C GLY A 165 9.73 -15.65 3.56
N ALA A 166 9.67 -15.47 2.25
CA ALA A 166 10.83 -15.07 1.46
C ALA A 166 10.99 -13.56 1.32
N LEU A 167 9.93 -12.80 1.54
CA LEU A 167 9.92 -11.35 1.42
C LEU A 167 9.43 -10.72 2.73
N GLY A 168 10.14 -9.73 3.18
CA GLY A 168 9.77 -8.87 4.28
C GLY A 168 9.72 -7.41 3.83
N ILE A 169 9.09 -6.58 4.61
CA ILE A 169 9.12 -5.13 4.42
C ILE A 169 10.32 -4.52 5.13
N THR A 170 10.78 -3.35 4.69
CA THR A 170 11.84 -2.62 5.36
C THR A 170 11.34 -1.98 6.65
N GLN A 171 12.24 -1.75 7.61
CA GLN A 171 11.89 -1.03 8.84
C GLN A 171 11.39 0.38 8.55
N GLU A 172 11.98 1.07 7.57
CA GLU A 172 11.53 2.40 7.12
C GLU A 172 10.06 2.42 6.69
N LEU A 173 9.58 1.34 6.03
CA LEU A 173 8.16 1.24 5.68
C LEU A 173 7.29 1.02 6.93
N VAL A 174 7.75 0.23 7.90
CA VAL A 174 7.07 0.04 9.19
C VAL A 174 6.95 1.38 9.92
N ASP A 175 8.01 2.17 9.93
CA ASP A 175 8.08 3.46 10.62
C ASP A 175 7.29 4.57 9.90
N ALA A 176 6.98 4.38 8.62
CA ALA A 176 6.16 5.31 7.85
C ALA A 176 4.65 5.25 8.16
N PHE A 177 4.18 4.19 8.83
CA PHE A 177 2.79 4.11 9.29
C PHE A 177 2.59 4.94 10.56
N PHE A 178 1.46 5.64 10.65
CA PHE A 178 1.11 6.44 11.83
C PHE A 178 0.75 5.59 13.05
N MET A 179 0.86 6.20 14.20
CA MET A 179 0.26 5.70 15.43
C MET A 179 -1.26 5.93 15.41
N ALA A 180 -2.00 5.27 16.28
CA ALA A 180 -3.46 5.42 16.37
C ALA A 180 -3.92 6.84 16.74
N ASN A 181 -3.04 7.63 17.36
CA ASN A 181 -3.29 9.05 17.68
C ASN A 181 -2.99 10.01 16.53
N GLY A 182 -2.57 9.49 15.36
CA GLY A 182 -2.25 10.29 14.18
C GLY A 182 -0.83 10.86 14.13
N GLU A 183 0.00 10.56 15.12
CA GLU A 183 1.39 10.99 15.15
C GLU A 183 2.30 10.00 14.40
N MET A 184 3.36 10.52 13.79
CA MET A 184 4.43 9.68 13.25
C MET A 184 5.20 9.03 14.40
N PRO A 185 5.57 7.73 14.32
CA PRO A 185 6.34 7.05 15.38
C PRO A 185 7.72 7.66 15.59
N ILE A 186 8.34 8.13 14.51
CA ILE A 186 9.69 8.71 14.52
C ILE A 186 9.73 10.04 13.76
N ASN A 187 10.70 10.88 14.10
CA ASN A 187 10.98 12.15 13.40
C ASN A 187 12.05 12.01 12.30
N GLY A 188 12.49 10.78 12.00
CA GLY A 188 13.55 10.47 11.06
C GLY A 188 14.63 9.58 11.67
N TYR A 189 15.78 9.55 11.04
CA TYR A 189 16.93 8.73 11.47
C TYR A 189 18.14 9.63 11.77
N GLY A 190 18.88 9.25 12.81
CA GLY A 190 20.17 9.84 13.12
C GLY A 190 21.26 9.46 12.10
N GLN A 191 22.42 10.08 12.23
CA GLN A 191 23.59 9.77 11.37
C GLN A 191 24.09 8.32 11.51
N ASP A 192 23.82 7.71 12.66
CA ASP A 192 24.11 6.29 12.97
C ASP A 192 23.03 5.32 12.46
N GLY A 193 21.98 5.83 11.81
CA GLY A 193 20.84 5.07 11.33
C GLY A 193 19.82 4.70 12.42
N ALA A 194 20.00 5.16 13.67
CA ALA A 194 19.03 4.94 14.73
C ALA A 194 17.79 5.83 14.56
N PRO A 195 16.56 5.32 14.84
CA PRO A 195 15.35 6.13 14.75
C PRO A 195 15.33 7.21 15.83
N ILE A 196 14.93 8.42 15.45
CA ILE A 196 14.67 9.54 16.35
C ILE A 196 13.20 9.45 16.77
N ILE A 197 12.94 8.90 17.95
CA ILE A 197 11.58 8.65 18.44
C ILE A 197 10.82 9.96 18.61
N ASN A 198 9.57 10.00 18.12
CA ASN A 198 8.65 11.09 18.39
C ASN A 198 8.01 10.85 19.78
N GLU A 199 8.41 11.63 20.77
CA GLU A 199 7.94 11.48 22.17
C GLU A 199 6.41 11.66 22.31
N ASN A 200 5.77 12.40 21.40
CA ASN A 200 4.32 12.63 21.41
C ASN A 200 3.53 11.45 20.85
N SER A 201 4.19 10.54 20.15
CA SER A 201 3.55 9.43 19.45
C SER A 201 3.11 8.28 20.36
N GLY A 202 3.76 8.13 21.52
CA GLY A 202 3.63 6.95 22.39
C GLY A 202 4.32 5.70 21.83
N TYR A 203 5.06 5.82 20.74
CA TYR A 203 5.83 4.74 20.13
C TYR A 203 7.02 4.33 20.99
N THR A 204 7.34 3.03 21.01
CA THR A 204 8.55 2.50 21.64
C THR A 204 9.01 1.23 20.96
N GLU A 205 10.32 1.09 20.80
CA GLU A 205 10.99 -0.13 20.33
C GLU A 205 11.38 -1.06 21.48
N LYS A 206 10.84 -0.86 22.69
CA LYS A 206 11.26 -1.64 23.86
C LYS A 206 10.08 -2.36 24.51
N GLY A 207 10.30 -3.66 24.75
CA GLY A 207 9.39 -4.48 25.53
C GLY A 207 8.21 -5.03 24.75
N PHE A 208 7.39 -5.79 25.45
CA PHE A 208 6.26 -6.53 24.88
C PHE A 208 4.95 -6.08 25.55
N SER A 209 3.86 -6.15 24.81
CA SER A 209 2.52 -5.89 25.35
C SER A 209 2.11 -7.02 26.30
N SER A 210 1.41 -6.67 27.37
CA SER A 210 0.75 -7.62 28.28
C SER A 210 -0.74 -7.77 27.98
N GLU A 211 -1.27 -6.97 27.05
CA GLU A 211 -2.70 -6.86 26.80
C GLU A 211 -3.02 -7.10 25.31
N ASN A 212 -4.27 -7.48 25.05
CA ASN A 212 -4.84 -7.47 23.71
C ASN A 212 -5.18 -6.04 23.32
N GLU A 213 -4.87 -5.67 22.10
CA GLU A 213 -5.44 -4.48 21.45
C GLU A 213 -6.68 -4.90 20.66
N MET A 214 -7.84 -4.46 21.12
CA MET A 214 -9.12 -4.84 20.55
C MET A 214 -9.56 -3.83 19.48
N ARG A 215 -10.18 -4.34 18.42
CA ARG A 215 -10.87 -3.52 17.43
C ARG A 215 -12.30 -3.97 17.28
N HIS A 216 -13.19 -3.00 17.19
CA HIS A 216 -14.58 -3.20 16.80
C HIS A 216 -14.65 -3.24 15.28
N THR A 217 -14.30 -4.37 14.68
CA THR A 217 -14.41 -4.55 13.25
C THR A 217 -14.98 -5.93 12.92
N LYS A 218 -15.81 -5.99 11.90
CA LYS A 218 -16.38 -7.24 11.42
C LYS A 218 -15.39 -7.95 10.53
N TRP A 219 -14.64 -8.89 11.07
CA TRP A 219 -13.81 -9.75 10.27
C TRP A 219 -14.65 -10.69 9.40
N PRO A 220 -14.46 -10.72 8.07
CA PRO A 220 -15.14 -11.68 7.24
C PRO A 220 -14.73 -13.12 7.61
N GLY A 221 -15.73 -14.02 7.74
CA GLY A 221 -15.49 -15.45 7.93
C GLY A 221 -15.20 -15.91 9.34
N GLY A 222 -15.49 -15.12 10.36
CA GLY A 222 -15.40 -15.55 11.75
C GLY A 222 -16.46 -16.60 12.09
N GLY A 223 -16.02 -17.83 12.44
CA GLY A 223 -16.90 -18.89 12.86
C GLY A 223 -17.39 -18.71 14.31
N PRO A 224 -18.40 -19.50 14.72
CA PRO A 224 -19.03 -19.40 16.04
C PRO A 224 -18.16 -19.94 17.19
N SER A 225 -16.99 -20.47 16.92
CA SER A 225 -16.16 -21.17 17.91
C SER A 225 -14.97 -20.32 18.43
N SER A 226 -14.87 -19.07 18.05
CA SER A 226 -13.77 -18.24 18.54
C SER A 226 -14.01 -17.79 19.99
N THR A 227 -12.94 -17.69 20.74
CA THR A 227 -12.91 -17.20 22.13
C THR A 227 -13.31 -15.71 22.25
N TYR A 228 -13.43 -15.04 21.12
CA TYR A 228 -13.75 -13.61 21.02
C TYR A 228 -15.15 -13.42 20.45
N ASP A 229 -15.82 -12.37 20.85
CA ASP A 229 -17.18 -12.07 20.44
C ASP A 229 -17.26 -11.72 18.94
N ASN A 230 -17.46 -12.75 18.14
CA ASN A 230 -17.62 -12.62 16.70
C ASN A 230 -18.93 -11.94 16.29
N ALA A 231 -19.98 -12.03 17.12
CA ALA A 231 -21.28 -11.45 16.82
C ALA A 231 -21.21 -9.92 16.80
N ASN A 232 -20.36 -9.35 17.67
CA ASN A 232 -20.18 -7.91 17.79
C ASN A 232 -18.94 -7.38 17.06
N GLY A 233 -18.22 -8.24 16.34
CA GLY A 233 -17.04 -7.82 15.58
C GLY A 233 -15.80 -7.48 16.42
N ASN A 234 -15.84 -7.75 17.74
CA ASN A 234 -14.71 -7.51 18.63
C ASN A 234 -13.64 -8.56 18.46
N ARG A 235 -12.51 -8.16 17.89
CA ARG A 235 -11.35 -9.02 17.76
C ARG A 235 -10.07 -8.30 18.11
N PRO A 236 -9.10 -9.00 18.70
CA PRO A 236 -7.79 -8.42 18.89
C PRO A 236 -7.10 -8.23 17.54
N VAL A 237 -6.31 -7.19 17.42
CA VAL A 237 -5.34 -7.01 16.33
C VAL A 237 -3.94 -7.36 16.80
N THR A 238 -3.67 -7.24 18.10
CA THR A 238 -2.44 -7.69 18.76
C THR A 238 -2.79 -8.57 19.96
N LEU A 239 -1.92 -9.52 20.26
CA LEU A 239 -2.02 -10.43 21.42
C LEU A 239 -0.99 -10.06 22.49
N PRO A 240 -1.14 -10.53 23.75
CA PRO A 240 -0.08 -10.44 24.73
C PRO A 240 1.21 -11.06 24.21
N GLY A 241 2.33 -10.39 24.46
CA GLY A 241 3.63 -10.79 23.90
C GLY A 241 3.97 -10.15 22.55
N THR A 242 3.08 -9.32 22.00
CA THR A 242 3.40 -8.50 20.82
C THR A 242 4.46 -7.46 21.17
N TYR A 243 5.47 -7.32 20.32
CA TYR A 243 6.49 -6.29 20.47
C TYR A 243 5.85 -4.90 20.36
N LYS A 244 6.15 -4.02 21.32
CA LYS A 244 5.41 -2.75 21.47
C LYS A 244 5.47 -1.83 20.27
N MET A 245 6.50 -1.94 19.43
CA MET A 245 6.60 -1.16 18.19
C MET A 245 5.44 -1.43 17.21
N TYR A 246 4.76 -2.56 17.34
CA TYR A 246 3.62 -2.93 16.49
C TYR A 246 2.25 -2.61 17.12
N CYS A 247 2.25 -2.13 18.36
CA CYS A 247 1.02 -1.81 19.09
C CYS A 247 0.59 -0.36 18.85
N ASN A 248 -0.72 -0.09 19.01
CA ASN A 248 -1.32 1.25 18.87
C ASN A 248 -1.03 1.93 17.52
N ARG A 249 -1.02 1.14 16.45
CA ARG A 249 -0.81 1.64 15.09
C ARG A 249 -2.13 1.97 14.40
N GLU A 250 -2.07 2.74 13.33
CA GLU A 250 -3.23 3.04 12.49
C GLU A 250 -3.80 1.77 11.80
N PRO A 251 -5.08 1.77 11.38
CA PRO A 251 -5.70 0.61 10.72
C PRO A 251 -4.95 0.06 9.52
N ARG A 252 -4.35 0.93 8.69
CA ARG A 252 -3.59 0.52 7.51
C ARG A 252 -2.38 -0.35 7.86
N PHE A 253 -1.75 -0.11 9.01
CA PHE A 253 -0.65 -0.92 9.48
C PHE A 253 -1.09 -2.38 9.64
N TYR A 254 -2.15 -2.62 10.40
CA TYR A 254 -2.66 -3.96 10.68
C TYR A 254 -3.25 -4.69 9.48
N VAL A 255 -3.55 -3.99 8.40
CA VAL A 255 -3.97 -4.60 7.13
C VAL A 255 -2.78 -4.95 6.24
N SER A 256 -1.68 -4.20 6.34
CA SER A 256 -0.57 -4.26 5.39
C SER A 256 0.65 -5.01 5.91
N VAL A 257 0.83 -5.10 7.23
CA VAL A 257 2.04 -5.60 7.86
C VAL A 257 1.72 -6.82 8.70
N ILE A 258 2.36 -7.94 8.40
CA ILE A 258 2.26 -9.16 9.20
C ILE A 258 3.44 -9.20 10.18
N PHE A 259 3.16 -9.36 11.46
CA PHE A 259 4.14 -9.43 12.53
C PHE A 259 3.82 -10.55 13.53
N ASN A 260 4.74 -10.83 14.44
CA ASN A 260 4.55 -11.88 15.45
C ASN A 260 3.46 -11.48 16.45
N ASN A 261 2.57 -12.42 16.79
CA ASN A 261 1.38 -12.23 17.64
C ASN A 261 0.31 -11.29 17.05
N GLU A 262 0.30 -11.09 15.75
CA GLU A 262 -0.84 -10.49 15.07
C GLU A 262 -2.01 -11.48 15.00
N TRP A 263 -3.23 -10.96 15.11
CA TRP A 263 -4.42 -11.71 14.76
C TRP A 263 -4.63 -11.68 13.24
N LEU A 264 -4.40 -12.81 12.58
CA LEU A 264 -4.65 -12.95 11.16
C LEU A 264 -6.01 -13.56 10.88
N ASN A 265 -6.81 -12.89 10.08
CA ASN A 265 -8.02 -13.46 9.53
C ASN A 265 -7.71 -14.30 8.29
N VAL A 266 -7.42 -15.57 8.49
CA VAL A 266 -7.21 -16.50 7.37
C VAL A 266 -8.56 -17.02 6.91
N VAL A 267 -9.17 -16.33 5.96
CA VAL A 267 -10.40 -16.76 5.30
C VAL A 267 -10.03 -17.78 4.24
N ASN A 268 -10.70 -18.91 4.27
CA ASN A 268 -10.65 -19.94 3.21
C ASN A 268 -9.39 -20.81 3.18
N ARG A 269 -9.36 -21.73 4.10
CA ARG A 269 -8.30 -22.69 4.17
C ARG A 269 -8.51 -23.87 3.27
N ARG A 270 -7.71 -23.96 2.28
CA ARG A 270 -7.23 -25.21 1.76
C ARG A 270 -5.87 -25.60 2.35
N VAL A 271 -5.63 -25.27 3.58
CA VAL A 271 -4.46 -25.79 4.30
C VAL A 271 -4.91 -27.02 5.04
N ASN A 272 -5.08 -28.11 4.29
CA ASN A 272 -5.62 -29.37 4.75
C ASN A 272 -4.77 -30.08 5.82
N ASN A 273 -3.66 -29.53 6.27
CA ASN A 273 -2.71 -30.18 7.17
C ASN A 273 -2.34 -29.40 8.40
N LEU A 274 -2.92 -28.24 8.65
CA LEU A 274 -2.78 -27.54 9.91
C LEU A 274 -3.99 -27.86 10.77
N GLN A 275 -4.06 -29.10 11.27
CA GLN A 275 -5.00 -29.47 12.32
C GLN A 275 -4.78 -28.53 13.51
N GLY A 276 -5.81 -27.81 13.89
CA GLY A 276 -5.77 -26.86 14.99
C GLY A 276 -5.62 -25.40 14.59
N VAL A 277 -5.38 -25.10 13.33
CA VAL A 277 -5.50 -23.74 12.79
C VAL A 277 -6.95 -23.54 12.33
N GLY A 278 -7.91 -24.02 13.13
CA GLY A 278 -9.28 -23.59 13.07
C GLY A 278 -9.26 -22.09 13.29
N GLU A 279 -10.05 -21.35 12.70
CA GLU A 279 -10.58 -20.03 13.00
C GLU A 279 -9.67 -19.00 13.71
N ASP A 280 -8.65 -19.46 14.40
CA ASP A 280 -7.74 -18.69 15.22
C ASP A 280 -6.31 -18.83 14.68
N ALA A 281 -5.94 -17.95 13.76
CA ALA A 281 -4.57 -17.90 13.27
C ALA A 281 -3.56 -17.52 14.36
N SER A 282 -4.05 -16.97 15.50
CA SER A 282 -3.22 -16.70 16.66
C SER A 282 -2.64 -17.99 17.23
N LYS A 283 -3.38 -19.10 17.17
CA LYS A 283 -2.88 -20.40 17.64
C LYS A 283 -1.75 -20.98 16.81
N SER A 284 -1.63 -20.61 15.56
CA SER A 284 -0.45 -20.96 14.75
C SER A 284 0.76 -20.08 15.06
N PHE A 285 0.54 -18.97 15.74
CA PHE A 285 1.58 -18.07 16.23
C PHE A 285 1.83 -18.20 17.73
N ASP A 286 0.98 -18.94 18.47
CA ASP A 286 1.20 -19.31 19.89
C ASP A 286 2.36 -20.28 20.10
N ALA A 287 2.71 -21.07 19.12
CA ALA A 287 4.04 -21.65 19.11
C ALA A 287 5.02 -20.51 18.86
N PRO A 288 6.03 -20.29 19.71
CA PRO A 288 7.03 -19.30 19.43
C PRO A 288 7.53 -19.56 18.02
N TRP A 289 7.26 -18.63 17.13
CA TRP A 289 7.70 -18.73 15.75
C TRP A 289 9.20 -18.61 15.73
N THR A 290 9.85 -19.71 16.08
CA THR A 290 11.31 -19.90 16.08
C THR A 290 11.85 -20.08 14.66
N GLY A 291 11.07 -19.70 13.67
CA GLY A 291 11.33 -19.98 12.27
C GLY A 291 12.40 -19.14 11.59
N TYR A 292 13.13 -18.34 12.33
CA TYR A 292 14.37 -17.74 11.87
C TYR A 292 15.49 -18.05 12.86
N ASN A 293 16.07 -19.23 12.74
CA ASN A 293 17.45 -19.52 13.03
C ASN A 293 18.15 -19.81 11.72
#